data_bdbf750a1eac2927db6d0fb3103056ca
#
_entry.id   bdbf750a1eac2927db6d0fb3103056ca
#
_cell.length_a   1.000
_cell.length_b   1.000
_cell.length_c   1.000
_cell.angle_alpha   90.00
_cell.angle_beta   90.00
_cell.angle_gamma   90.00
#
_symmetry.space_group_name_H-M   'P 1'
#
loop_
_entity.id
_entity.type
_entity.pdbx_description
1 polymer ?
#
loop_
_entity_poly.entity_id
_entity_poly.type
_entity_poly.pdbx_seq_one_letter_code
_entity_poly.pdbx_strand_id
1 'polypeptide(L)'
;MRSLAAATRQLKRRLGASVDTTRQGRWAASFDSSKISFLPVAVITPRREEEIGTVLELANRHRVPVTVRGRGTTLMGSAAPVQGGWVIDMLRLNKVTIDADAGMAHAQAGATTANIQRAAAVDGWFYPPDPSSKEYCTIGGNIACNAGGMHGGKYGVTRDFIIALRGFLPTGEFVEWGTATKKFAAGFNLRDLWIGSEGMLGIVTGAVLKLMPQPAARWTLLTSFKDEVAALTAAKVLFRARVQPAICEFLDRESVLCAERATGKLVFPGQSGRPVILLELAGSAGELAELKRAVLAWAKAHTLAFKVARNREQVEELWAVRRKCS
;
A
#
# COMPACT_ATOMS: atom_id res chain seq x y z
N MET A 1 27.95 -23.62 7.41
CA MET A 1 28.52 -22.59 6.52
C MET A 1 29.02 -23.11 5.16
N ARG A 2 29.76 -24.24 5.08
CA ARG A 2 30.22 -24.76 3.77
C ARG A 2 29.09 -25.11 2.78
N SER A 3 27.94 -25.57 3.26
CA SER A 3 26.79 -25.92 2.39
C SER A 3 26.12 -24.69 1.79
N LEU A 4 25.95 -23.59 2.56
CA LEU A 4 25.30 -22.35 2.10
C LEU A 4 26.12 -21.63 1.02
N ALA A 5 27.45 -21.55 1.18
CA ALA A 5 28.33 -20.99 0.16
C ALA A 5 28.34 -21.83 -1.15
N ALA A 6 28.25 -23.15 -1.02
CA ALA A 6 28.17 -24.05 -2.19
C ALA A 6 26.81 -23.88 -2.91
N ALA A 7 25.71 -23.81 -2.16
CA ALA A 7 24.37 -23.54 -2.70
C ALA A 7 24.33 -22.19 -3.43
N THR A 8 24.90 -21.14 -2.84
CA THR A 8 24.95 -19.80 -3.46
C THR A 8 25.80 -19.80 -4.74
N ARG A 9 26.92 -20.53 -4.79
CA ARG A 9 27.71 -20.70 -6.03
C ARG A 9 26.91 -21.45 -7.11
N GLN A 10 26.14 -22.48 -6.73
CA GLN A 10 25.28 -23.21 -7.65
C GLN A 10 24.17 -22.30 -8.21
N LEU A 11 23.53 -21.51 -7.35
CA LEU A 11 22.52 -20.53 -7.74
C LEU A 11 23.10 -19.51 -8.71
N LYS A 12 24.29 -18.95 -8.42
CA LYS A 12 24.95 -17.97 -9.28
C LYS A 12 25.33 -18.56 -10.66
N ARG A 13 25.69 -19.84 -10.73
CA ARG A 13 25.92 -20.53 -12.03
C ARG A 13 24.64 -20.67 -12.85
N ARG A 14 23.46 -20.87 -12.22
CA ARG A 14 22.18 -21.01 -12.93
C ARG A 14 21.57 -19.66 -13.35
N LEU A 15 21.66 -18.64 -12.50
CA LEU A 15 20.95 -17.37 -12.67
C LEU A 15 21.88 -16.18 -13.01
N GLY A 16 23.18 -16.38 -13.00
CA GLY A 16 24.18 -15.40 -13.46
C GLY A 16 24.04 -14.03 -12.79
N ALA A 17 23.79 -13.02 -13.60
CA ALA A 17 23.69 -11.62 -13.18
C ALA A 17 22.44 -11.29 -12.34
N SER A 18 21.50 -12.23 -12.18
CA SER A 18 20.37 -12.05 -11.24
C SER A 18 20.78 -12.25 -9.78
N VAL A 19 22.01 -12.77 -9.50
CA VAL A 19 22.49 -13.08 -8.16
C VAL A 19 23.62 -12.14 -7.76
N ASP A 20 23.33 -11.26 -6.79
CA ASP A 20 24.28 -10.31 -6.22
C ASP A 20 24.80 -10.83 -4.85
N THR A 21 26.12 -10.96 -4.74
CA THR A 21 26.82 -11.34 -3.51
C THR A 21 27.73 -10.22 -2.99
N THR A 22 27.69 -9.04 -3.61
CA THR A 22 28.47 -7.88 -3.18
C THR A 22 28.03 -7.40 -1.81
N ARG A 23 28.94 -6.78 -1.08
CA ARG A 23 28.62 -6.19 0.23
C ARG A 23 27.54 -5.11 0.11
N GLN A 24 27.60 -4.29 -0.94
CA GLN A 24 26.65 -3.21 -1.19
C GLN A 24 25.24 -3.74 -1.44
N GLY A 25 25.06 -4.68 -2.38
CA GLY A 25 23.74 -5.26 -2.69
C GLY A 25 23.13 -5.97 -1.49
N ARG A 26 23.94 -6.74 -0.75
CA ARG A 26 23.52 -7.42 0.47
C ARG A 26 23.09 -6.43 1.56
N TRP A 27 23.84 -5.35 1.74
CA TRP A 27 23.51 -4.31 2.71
C TRP A 27 22.21 -3.59 2.33
N ALA A 28 22.01 -3.24 1.08
CA ALA A 28 20.78 -2.60 0.59
C ALA A 28 19.52 -3.45 0.83
N ALA A 29 19.66 -4.77 0.91
CA ALA A 29 18.57 -5.70 1.16
C ALA A 29 18.50 -6.22 2.60
N SER A 30 19.32 -5.66 3.52
CA SER A 30 19.45 -6.17 4.89
C SER A 30 18.39 -5.65 5.87
N PHE A 31 17.66 -4.59 5.53
CA PHE A 31 16.72 -3.92 6.43
C PHE A 31 15.43 -3.48 5.71
N ASP A 32 14.44 -3.15 6.49
CA ASP A 32 13.20 -2.49 6.05
C ASP A 32 12.90 -1.25 6.93
N SER A 33 11.71 -0.68 6.80
CA SER A 33 11.32 0.52 7.57
C SER A 33 11.15 0.27 9.07
N SER A 34 11.17 -0.99 9.55
CA SER A 34 11.23 -1.32 10.98
C SER A 34 12.58 -1.00 11.61
N LYS A 35 13.61 -0.73 10.79
CA LYS A 35 15.01 -0.55 11.18
C LYS A 35 15.71 -1.82 11.73
N ILE A 36 15.03 -2.97 11.67
CA ILE A 36 15.65 -4.27 11.97
C ILE A 36 16.56 -4.63 10.79
N SER A 37 17.82 -5.00 11.07
CA SER A 37 18.80 -5.27 10.03
C SER A 37 19.54 -6.58 10.25
N PHE A 38 19.54 -7.43 9.20
CA PHE A 38 20.30 -8.69 9.14
C PHE A 38 20.89 -8.85 7.74
N LEU A 39 22.17 -9.14 7.64
CA LEU A 39 22.86 -9.23 6.35
C LEU A 39 22.57 -10.58 5.67
N PRO A 40 21.92 -10.62 4.49
CA PRO A 40 21.72 -11.84 3.73
C PRO A 40 23.03 -12.32 3.11
N VAL A 41 23.09 -13.59 2.68
CA VAL A 41 24.25 -14.16 1.98
C VAL A 41 24.27 -13.75 0.51
N ALA A 42 23.11 -13.63 -0.11
CA ALA A 42 22.95 -13.17 -1.48
C ALA A 42 21.59 -12.49 -1.66
N VAL A 43 21.52 -11.61 -2.66
CA VAL A 43 20.28 -11.01 -3.16
C VAL A 43 20.04 -11.50 -4.58
N ILE A 44 18.84 -11.99 -4.83
CA ILE A 44 18.40 -12.45 -6.14
C ILE A 44 17.36 -11.45 -6.66
N THR A 45 17.60 -10.85 -7.81
CA THR A 45 16.66 -9.96 -8.49
C THR A 45 16.20 -10.62 -9.79
N PRO A 46 15.11 -11.43 -9.74
CA PRO A 46 14.63 -12.19 -10.87
C PRO A 46 14.30 -11.29 -12.07
N ARG A 47 14.63 -11.72 -13.27
CA ARG A 47 14.24 -11.06 -14.52
C ARG A 47 12.97 -11.65 -15.11
N ARG A 48 12.65 -12.89 -14.74
CA ARG A 48 11.48 -13.67 -15.14
C ARG A 48 10.93 -14.44 -13.97
N GLU A 49 9.64 -14.72 -13.97
CA GLU A 49 8.97 -15.43 -12.87
C GLU A 49 9.55 -16.82 -12.61
N GLU A 50 9.94 -17.53 -13.67
CA GLU A 50 10.46 -18.90 -13.58
C GLU A 50 11.78 -19.00 -12.78
N GLU A 51 12.54 -17.92 -12.73
CA GLU A 51 13.76 -17.87 -11.92
C GLU A 51 13.48 -18.06 -10.43
N ILE A 52 12.28 -17.68 -9.98
CA ILE A 52 11.85 -17.84 -8.57
C ILE A 52 11.69 -19.33 -8.24
N GLY A 53 11.06 -20.10 -9.11
CA GLY A 53 10.97 -21.56 -8.94
C GLY A 53 12.35 -22.21 -8.80
N THR A 54 13.32 -21.80 -9.63
CA THR A 54 14.71 -22.26 -9.54
C THR A 54 15.36 -21.88 -8.20
N VAL A 55 15.12 -20.68 -7.69
CA VAL A 55 15.63 -20.25 -6.36
C VAL A 55 15.05 -21.12 -5.27
N LEU A 56 13.73 -21.35 -5.27
CA LEU A 56 13.04 -22.12 -4.25
C LEU A 56 13.44 -23.60 -4.29
N GLU A 57 13.57 -24.20 -5.47
CA GLU A 57 14.08 -25.57 -5.62
C GLU A 57 15.44 -25.74 -4.95
N LEU A 58 16.39 -24.84 -5.23
CA LEU A 58 17.71 -24.88 -4.63
C LEU A 58 17.68 -24.56 -3.14
N ALA A 59 16.85 -23.60 -2.72
CA ALA A 59 16.70 -23.25 -1.31
C ALA A 59 16.21 -24.44 -0.48
N ASN A 60 15.21 -25.16 -0.97
CA ASN A 60 14.71 -26.39 -0.33
C ASN A 60 15.76 -27.47 -0.25
N ARG A 61 16.43 -27.76 -1.39
CA ARG A 61 17.48 -28.79 -1.46
C ARG A 61 18.61 -28.57 -0.47
N HIS A 62 18.98 -27.29 -0.26
CA HIS A 62 20.09 -26.91 0.58
C HIS A 62 19.67 -26.33 1.95
N ARG A 63 18.35 -26.30 2.25
CA ARG A 63 17.78 -25.73 3.47
C ARG A 63 18.24 -24.29 3.72
N VAL A 64 18.21 -23.46 2.67
CA VAL A 64 18.56 -22.04 2.72
C VAL A 64 17.31 -21.23 3.05
N PRO A 65 17.32 -20.43 4.12
CA PRO A 65 16.24 -19.48 4.39
C PRO A 65 16.07 -18.47 3.23
N VAL A 66 14.84 -18.17 2.89
CA VAL A 66 14.50 -17.20 1.83
C VAL A 66 13.60 -16.12 2.40
N THR A 67 13.96 -14.86 2.16
CA THR A 67 13.12 -13.71 2.48
C THR A 67 12.76 -13.00 1.18
N VAL A 68 11.48 -12.72 0.98
CA VAL A 68 10.99 -11.99 -0.19
C VAL A 68 10.81 -10.52 0.17
N ARG A 69 11.19 -9.62 -0.74
CA ARG A 69 10.98 -8.19 -0.53
C ARG A 69 10.59 -7.46 -1.83
N GLY A 70 9.80 -6.41 -1.67
CA GLY A 70 9.71 -5.31 -2.61
C GLY A 70 10.67 -4.18 -2.21
N ARG A 71 10.16 -3.01 -1.89
CA ARG A 71 10.97 -1.85 -1.44
C ARG A 71 11.31 -1.85 0.06
N GLY A 72 10.82 -2.82 0.84
CA GLY A 72 11.07 -2.84 2.28
C GLY A 72 10.41 -1.67 3.03
N THR A 73 9.23 -1.25 2.61
CA THR A 73 8.46 -0.17 3.24
C THR A 73 7.60 -0.64 4.42
N THR A 74 7.64 -1.93 4.74
CA THR A 74 6.95 -2.49 5.91
C THR A 74 7.59 -2.02 7.21
N LEU A 75 6.75 -1.79 8.23
CA LEU A 75 7.17 -1.45 9.60
C LEU A 75 7.22 -2.69 10.51
N MET A 76 6.88 -3.88 9.98
CA MET A 76 6.74 -5.12 10.75
C MET A 76 8.00 -5.98 10.75
N GLY A 77 9.04 -5.62 10.00
CA GLY A 77 10.26 -6.42 9.89
C GLY A 77 10.16 -7.61 8.93
N SER A 78 9.03 -7.80 8.25
CA SER A 78 8.78 -8.96 7.39
C SER A 78 9.64 -9.02 6.12
N ALA A 79 10.29 -7.92 5.74
CA ALA A 79 11.24 -7.88 4.63
C ALA A 79 12.71 -7.94 5.07
N ALA A 80 12.99 -8.04 6.38
CA ALA A 80 14.33 -8.20 6.91
C ALA A 80 14.72 -9.70 6.98
N PRO A 81 15.89 -10.13 6.47
CA PRO A 81 16.29 -11.53 6.43
C PRO A 81 16.81 -12.01 7.77
N VAL A 82 15.95 -12.13 8.78
CA VAL A 82 16.29 -12.43 10.18
C VAL A 82 17.06 -13.74 10.37
N GLN A 83 16.92 -14.69 9.46
CA GLN A 83 17.67 -15.94 9.45
C GLN A 83 18.86 -15.92 8.46
N GLY A 84 19.21 -14.76 7.92
CA GLY A 84 20.19 -14.64 6.85
C GLY A 84 19.69 -15.29 5.54
N GLY A 85 20.50 -16.15 4.92
CA GLY A 85 20.10 -16.86 3.69
C GLY A 85 20.03 -15.96 2.47
N TRP A 86 19.03 -16.16 1.63
CA TRP A 86 18.84 -15.44 0.38
C TRP A 86 17.65 -14.47 0.44
N VAL A 87 17.82 -13.29 -0.17
CA VAL A 87 16.73 -12.35 -0.38
C VAL A 87 16.30 -12.40 -1.85
N ILE A 88 15.02 -12.54 -2.12
CA ILE A 88 14.43 -12.37 -3.45
C ILE A 88 13.87 -10.96 -3.55
N ASP A 89 14.49 -10.12 -4.37
CA ASP A 89 14.07 -8.75 -4.64
C ASP A 89 13.20 -8.72 -5.90
N MET A 90 11.93 -8.38 -5.74
CA MET A 90 10.91 -8.47 -6.79
C MET A 90 10.90 -7.25 -7.74
N LEU A 91 11.76 -6.27 -7.57
CA LEU A 91 11.66 -4.95 -8.23
C LEU A 91 11.74 -4.98 -9.76
N ARG A 92 12.33 -6.00 -10.35
CA ARG A 92 12.38 -6.14 -11.82
C ARG A 92 11.11 -6.73 -12.43
N LEU A 93 10.30 -7.41 -11.67
CA LEU A 93 8.99 -7.90 -12.09
C LEU A 93 7.95 -6.79 -11.85
N ASN A 94 7.94 -5.76 -12.70
CA ASN A 94 7.20 -4.52 -12.45
C ASN A 94 6.27 -4.08 -13.59
N LYS A 95 5.96 -4.97 -14.53
CA LYS A 95 5.03 -4.68 -15.63
C LYS A 95 3.62 -4.43 -15.10
N VAL A 96 2.94 -3.46 -15.71
CA VAL A 96 1.52 -3.13 -15.48
C VAL A 96 0.84 -3.03 -16.83
N THR A 97 -0.31 -3.68 -16.97
CA THR A 97 -1.17 -3.59 -18.15
C THR A 97 -2.59 -3.31 -17.67
N ILE A 98 -3.26 -2.35 -18.28
CA ILE A 98 -4.65 -2.02 -18.00
C ILE A 98 -5.53 -2.69 -19.05
N ASP A 99 -6.54 -3.43 -18.59
CA ASP A 99 -7.67 -3.87 -19.38
C ASP A 99 -8.83 -2.89 -19.12
N ALA A 100 -8.90 -1.87 -19.96
CA ALA A 100 -9.88 -0.79 -19.80
C ALA A 100 -11.32 -1.29 -20.02
N ASP A 101 -11.53 -2.27 -20.89
CA ASP A 101 -12.86 -2.81 -21.18
C ASP A 101 -13.40 -3.63 -19.99
N ALA A 102 -12.53 -4.40 -19.35
CA ALA A 102 -12.90 -5.18 -18.16
C ALA A 102 -12.85 -4.35 -16.87
N GLY A 103 -12.19 -3.19 -16.86
CA GLY A 103 -11.92 -2.39 -15.67
C GLY A 103 -11.00 -3.14 -14.68
N MET A 104 -9.90 -3.66 -15.19
CA MET A 104 -8.92 -4.46 -14.46
C MET A 104 -7.49 -3.99 -14.74
N ALA A 105 -6.58 -4.27 -13.80
CA ALA A 105 -5.16 -4.10 -14.01
C ALA A 105 -4.44 -5.43 -13.76
N HIS A 106 -3.56 -5.82 -14.68
CA HIS A 106 -2.63 -6.92 -14.50
C HIS A 106 -1.29 -6.34 -14.06
N ALA A 107 -0.84 -6.68 -12.87
CA ALA A 107 0.39 -6.13 -12.30
C ALA A 107 1.33 -7.22 -11.81
N GLN A 108 2.61 -7.11 -12.13
CA GLN A 108 3.67 -7.92 -11.51
C GLN A 108 3.98 -7.39 -10.11
N ALA A 109 4.43 -8.26 -9.22
CA ALA A 109 4.59 -7.99 -7.79
C ALA A 109 5.51 -6.81 -7.44
N GLY A 110 6.49 -6.49 -8.28
CA GLY A 110 7.40 -5.36 -8.11
C GLY A 110 6.86 -4.01 -8.62
N ALA A 111 5.67 -3.97 -9.25
CA ALA A 111 5.05 -2.73 -9.68
C ALA A 111 4.67 -1.87 -8.46
N THR A 112 4.94 -0.56 -8.52
CA THR A 112 4.55 0.34 -7.42
C THR A 112 3.07 0.68 -7.49
N THR A 113 2.45 0.91 -6.32
CA THR A 113 1.05 1.33 -6.23
C THR A 113 0.79 2.59 -7.05
N ALA A 114 1.67 3.57 -6.96
CA ALA A 114 1.56 4.82 -7.73
C ALA A 114 1.62 4.59 -9.24
N ASN A 115 2.44 3.65 -9.74
CA ASN A 115 2.48 3.31 -11.16
C ASN A 115 1.17 2.69 -11.63
N ILE A 116 0.57 1.80 -10.81
CA ILE A 116 -0.74 1.20 -11.11
C ILE A 116 -1.81 2.28 -11.15
N GLN A 117 -1.82 3.20 -10.15
CA GLN A 117 -2.78 4.31 -10.10
C GLN A 117 -2.65 5.24 -11.31
N ARG A 118 -1.40 5.60 -11.69
CA ARG A 118 -1.14 6.45 -12.87
C ARG A 118 -1.56 5.77 -14.17
N ALA A 119 -1.24 4.49 -14.33
CA ALA A 119 -1.64 3.74 -15.52
C ALA A 119 -3.18 3.64 -15.64
N ALA A 120 -3.86 3.31 -14.54
CA ALA A 120 -5.32 3.24 -14.52
C ALA A 120 -5.99 4.58 -14.84
N ALA A 121 -5.42 5.69 -14.35
CA ALA A 121 -5.99 7.03 -14.53
C ALA A 121 -5.99 7.49 -16.01
N VAL A 122 -5.09 6.98 -16.85
CA VAL A 122 -5.05 7.29 -18.29
C VAL A 122 -6.37 6.93 -18.98
N ASP A 123 -6.97 5.79 -18.57
CA ASP A 123 -8.20 5.26 -19.14
C ASP A 123 -9.43 5.59 -18.27
N GLY A 124 -9.34 6.57 -17.36
CA GLY A 124 -10.44 6.98 -16.49
C GLY A 124 -10.75 5.99 -15.36
N TRP A 125 -9.84 5.07 -15.07
CA TRP A 125 -9.97 4.12 -13.97
C TRP A 125 -9.23 4.57 -12.71
N PHE A 126 -9.63 4.02 -11.56
CA PHE A 126 -9.10 4.33 -10.25
C PHE A 126 -8.78 3.05 -9.47
N TYR A 127 -7.56 2.95 -8.95
CA TYR A 127 -7.15 1.94 -7.98
C TYR A 127 -7.15 2.57 -6.58
N PRO A 128 -8.16 2.28 -5.71
CA PRO A 128 -8.36 2.99 -4.45
C PRO A 128 -7.30 2.79 -3.37
N PRO A 129 -6.69 1.60 -3.16
CA PRO A 129 -5.71 1.43 -2.09
C PRO A 129 -4.54 2.41 -2.23
N ASP A 130 -4.27 3.16 -1.15
CA ASP A 130 -3.29 4.25 -1.15
C ASP A 130 -2.47 4.31 0.14
N PRO A 131 -1.68 3.28 0.44
CA PRO A 131 -0.79 3.34 1.58
C PRO A 131 0.08 4.59 1.53
N SER A 132 0.47 5.14 2.68
CA SER A 132 1.30 6.37 2.74
C SER A 132 2.61 6.24 1.96
N SER A 133 3.11 5.02 1.81
CA SER A 133 4.29 4.67 1.00
C SER A 133 4.00 4.40 -0.47
N LYS A 134 2.84 4.73 -1.03
CA LYS A 134 2.38 4.36 -2.38
C LYS A 134 3.35 4.68 -3.52
N GLU A 135 4.16 5.73 -3.38
CA GLU A 135 5.17 6.08 -4.38
C GLU A 135 6.32 5.06 -4.46
N TYR A 136 6.53 4.29 -3.40
CA TYR A 136 7.63 3.34 -3.26
C TYR A 136 7.17 1.90 -3.10
N CYS A 137 6.15 1.62 -2.28
CA CYS A 137 5.69 0.28 -1.99
C CYS A 137 5.23 -0.46 -3.25
N THR A 138 5.45 -1.76 -3.28
CA THR A 138 5.10 -2.62 -4.42
C THR A 138 3.79 -3.36 -4.17
N ILE A 139 3.08 -3.70 -5.25
CA ILE A 139 1.81 -4.41 -5.14
C ILE A 139 1.97 -5.79 -4.45
N GLY A 140 3.07 -6.50 -4.70
CA GLY A 140 3.37 -7.76 -4.01
C GLY A 140 3.54 -7.57 -2.50
N GLY A 141 4.21 -6.50 -2.07
CA GLY A 141 4.30 -6.12 -0.66
C GLY A 141 2.96 -5.73 -0.06
N ASN A 142 2.15 -4.96 -0.80
CA ASN A 142 0.80 -4.59 -0.34
C ASN A 142 -0.10 -5.83 -0.18
N ILE A 143 -0.02 -6.79 -1.10
CA ILE A 143 -0.74 -8.06 -1.00
C ILE A 143 -0.26 -8.85 0.22
N ALA A 144 1.05 -9.00 0.39
CA ALA A 144 1.63 -9.74 1.50
C ALA A 144 1.20 -9.19 2.87
N CYS A 145 1.13 -7.85 3.02
CA CYS A 145 0.72 -7.20 4.27
C CYS A 145 -0.77 -6.87 4.36
N ASN A 146 -1.55 -7.11 3.29
CA ASN A 146 -2.92 -6.59 3.14
C ASN A 146 -2.97 -5.09 3.42
N ALA A 147 -2.11 -4.31 2.77
CA ALA A 147 -1.92 -2.90 3.08
C ALA A 147 -3.21 -2.09 2.88
N GLY A 148 -3.51 -1.25 3.85
CA GLY A 148 -4.56 -0.24 3.77
C GLY A 148 -4.00 1.13 3.37
N GLY A 149 -4.87 2.14 3.47
CA GLY A 149 -4.53 3.53 3.21
C GLY A 149 -5.66 4.44 3.66
N MET A 150 -5.55 5.72 3.38
CA MET A 150 -6.53 6.73 3.82
C MET A 150 -7.90 6.53 3.17
N HIS A 151 -7.94 5.94 1.99
CA HIS A 151 -9.18 5.57 1.31
C HIS A 151 -9.89 4.34 1.91
N GLY A 152 -9.26 3.63 2.84
CA GLY A 152 -9.74 2.36 3.38
C GLY A 152 -11.14 2.42 4.01
N GLY A 153 -11.48 3.57 4.61
CA GLY A 153 -12.79 3.75 5.27
C GLY A 153 -13.99 3.70 4.32
N LYS A 154 -13.82 4.09 3.05
CA LYS A 154 -14.86 4.04 2.02
C LYS A 154 -14.72 2.84 1.09
N TYR A 155 -13.49 2.56 0.66
CA TYR A 155 -13.25 1.64 -0.46
C TYR A 155 -12.74 0.28 -0.01
N GLY A 156 -12.23 0.17 1.22
CA GLY A 156 -11.57 -1.05 1.70
C GLY A 156 -10.04 -1.02 1.53
N VAL A 157 -9.42 -2.18 1.68
CA VAL A 157 -7.97 -2.38 1.68
C VAL A 157 -7.52 -3.18 0.46
N THR A 158 -6.25 -3.53 0.35
CA THR A 158 -5.70 -4.29 -0.79
C THR A 158 -6.52 -5.53 -1.11
N ARG A 159 -6.95 -6.32 -0.10
CA ARG A 159 -7.77 -7.54 -0.25
C ARG A 159 -9.00 -7.33 -1.11
N ASP A 160 -9.69 -6.22 -0.93
CA ASP A 160 -10.97 -5.93 -1.58
C ASP A 160 -10.82 -5.69 -3.10
N PHE A 161 -9.59 -5.51 -3.55
CA PHE A 161 -9.26 -5.20 -4.95
C PHE A 161 -8.51 -6.32 -5.68
N ILE A 162 -8.13 -7.39 -5.00
CA ILE A 162 -7.45 -8.52 -5.65
C ILE A 162 -8.49 -9.48 -6.21
N ILE A 163 -8.45 -9.73 -7.53
CA ILE A 163 -9.34 -10.68 -8.21
C ILE A 163 -8.66 -12.03 -8.38
N ALA A 164 -7.39 -12.01 -8.78
CA ALA A 164 -6.59 -13.21 -8.93
C ALA A 164 -5.15 -12.96 -8.50
N LEU A 165 -4.49 -14.02 -8.07
CA LEU A 165 -3.07 -14.06 -7.71
C LEU A 165 -2.37 -15.18 -8.46
N ARG A 166 -1.10 -14.95 -8.78
CA ARG A 166 -0.20 -16.01 -9.22
C ARG A 166 1.13 -15.91 -8.48
N GLY A 167 1.79 -17.05 -8.34
CA GLY A 167 3.05 -17.09 -7.63
C GLY A 167 3.56 -18.51 -7.42
N PHE A 168 4.44 -18.68 -6.45
CA PHE A 168 5.07 -19.94 -6.16
C PHE A 168 4.83 -20.36 -4.70
N LEU A 169 4.47 -21.61 -4.51
CA LEU A 169 4.50 -22.25 -3.19
C LEU A 169 5.94 -22.31 -2.67
N PRO A 170 6.16 -22.47 -1.36
CA PRO A 170 7.50 -22.67 -0.82
C PRO A 170 8.24 -23.86 -1.44
N THR A 171 7.54 -24.85 -1.96
CA THR A 171 8.07 -26.01 -2.70
C THR A 171 8.73 -25.65 -4.03
N GLY A 172 8.42 -24.46 -4.60
CA GLY A 172 8.81 -24.05 -5.94
C GLY A 172 7.76 -24.35 -7.01
N GLU A 173 6.61 -24.90 -6.64
CA GLU A 173 5.48 -25.15 -7.55
C GLU A 173 4.78 -23.82 -7.88
N PHE A 174 4.52 -23.59 -9.17
CA PHE A 174 3.75 -22.44 -9.64
C PHE A 174 2.26 -22.66 -9.41
N VAL A 175 1.56 -21.65 -8.92
CA VAL A 175 0.14 -21.68 -8.62
C VAL A 175 -0.56 -20.39 -9.06
N GLU A 176 -1.85 -20.55 -9.41
CA GLU A 176 -2.75 -19.43 -9.69
C GLU A 176 -4.04 -19.59 -8.90
N TRP A 177 -4.47 -18.52 -8.24
CA TRP A 177 -5.68 -18.47 -7.43
C TRP A 177 -6.64 -17.40 -7.95
N GLY A 178 -7.90 -17.75 -8.18
CA GLY A 178 -8.91 -16.87 -8.77
C GLY A 178 -8.84 -16.84 -10.29
N THR A 179 -9.63 -15.98 -10.90
CA THR A 179 -9.70 -15.79 -12.35
C THR A 179 -9.89 -14.30 -12.67
N ALA A 180 -9.54 -13.86 -13.87
CA ALA A 180 -9.74 -12.48 -14.32
C ALA A 180 -11.22 -12.18 -14.62
N THR A 181 -12.12 -12.45 -13.66
CA THR A 181 -13.56 -12.19 -13.76
C THR A 181 -14.07 -11.50 -12.50
N LYS A 182 -14.98 -10.53 -12.65
CA LYS A 182 -15.57 -9.82 -11.50
C LYS A 182 -16.41 -10.70 -10.58
N LYS A 183 -17.02 -11.76 -11.14
CA LYS A 183 -17.82 -12.73 -10.37
C LYS A 183 -17.13 -14.08 -10.40
N PHE A 184 -16.69 -14.55 -9.24
CA PHE A 184 -16.10 -15.85 -9.04
C PHE A 184 -16.66 -16.47 -7.75
N ALA A 185 -17.39 -17.59 -7.88
CA ALA A 185 -18.10 -18.21 -6.77
C ALA A 185 -17.82 -19.73 -6.68
N ALA A 186 -16.78 -20.21 -7.37
CA ALA A 186 -16.45 -21.65 -7.41
C ALA A 186 -15.23 -21.95 -6.51
N GLY A 187 -15.31 -23.05 -5.76
CA GLY A 187 -14.21 -23.58 -4.96
C GLY A 187 -13.85 -22.77 -3.72
N PHE A 188 -12.73 -23.13 -3.12
CA PHE A 188 -12.18 -22.42 -1.96
C PHE A 188 -11.49 -21.11 -2.38
N ASN A 189 -11.61 -20.08 -1.55
CA ASN A 189 -10.95 -18.81 -1.77
C ASN A 189 -9.50 -18.84 -1.23
N LEU A 190 -8.62 -19.56 -1.90
CA LEU A 190 -7.19 -19.65 -1.52
C LEU A 190 -6.44 -18.34 -1.73
N ARG A 191 -6.90 -17.49 -2.64
CA ARG A 191 -6.37 -16.15 -2.87
C ARG A 191 -6.38 -15.33 -1.57
N ASP A 192 -7.50 -15.29 -0.85
CA ASP A 192 -7.64 -14.50 0.36
C ASP A 192 -6.84 -15.06 1.53
N LEU A 193 -6.47 -16.34 1.50
CA LEU A 193 -5.55 -16.92 2.45
C LEU A 193 -4.12 -16.36 2.27
N TRP A 194 -3.72 -16.12 1.03
CA TRP A 194 -2.39 -15.57 0.71
C TRP A 194 -2.27 -14.08 1.03
N ILE A 195 -3.36 -13.32 0.94
CA ILE A 195 -3.39 -11.88 1.22
C ILE A 195 -3.25 -11.66 2.74
N GLY A 196 -2.19 -10.98 3.16
CA GLY A 196 -1.86 -10.78 4.56
C GLY A 196 -1.02 -11.90 5.18
N SER A 197 -0.51 -12.84 4.37
CA SER A 197 0.33 -13.94 4.85
C SER A 197 1.80 -13.54 5.08
N GLU A 198 2.19 -12.32 4.75
CA GLU A 198 3.55 -11.77 4.85
C GLU A 198 4.62 -12.64 4.16
N GLY A 199 4.22 -13.36 3.09
CA GLY A 199 5.09 -14.24 2.34
C GLY A 199 5.31 -15.63 2.95
N MET A 200 4.65 -15.96 4.06
CA MET A 200 4.82 -17.26 4.73
C MET A 200 4.20 -18.43 3.98
N LEU A 201 3.16 -18.19 3.18
CA LEU A 201 2.49 -19.23 2.40
C LEU A 201 3.05 -19.40 0.98
N GLY A 202 3.86 -18.46 0.52
CA GLY A 202 4.46 -18.47 -0.80
C GLY A 202 4.83 -17.08 -1.30
N ILE A 203 5.29 -17.02 -2.54
CA ILE A 203 5.78 -15.80 -3.19
C ILE A 203 4.79 -15.35 -4.25
N VAL A 204 4.14 -14.22 -4.04
CA VAL A 204 3.31 -13.59 -5.07
C VAL A 204 4.20 -12.98 -6.15
N THR A 205 3.95 -13.32 -7.41
CA THR A 205 4.67 -12.78 -8.57
C THR A 205 3.83 -11.85 -9.43
N GLY A 206 2.51 -11.97 -9.34
CA GLY A 206 1.58 -11.10 -10.05
C GLY A 206 0.16 -11.19 -9.52
N ALA A 207 -0.63 -10.20 -9.89
CA ALA A 207 -2.03 -10.11 -9.49
C ALA A 207 -2.88 -9.48 -10.59
N VAL A 208 -4.17 -9.83 -10.59
CA VAL A 208 -5.22 -9.11 -11.31
C VAL A 208 -5.97 -8.27 -10.28
N LEU A 209 -6.04 -6.97 -10.54
CA LEU A 209 -6.62 -5.97 -9.66
C LEU A 209 -7.95 -5.47 -10.22
N LYS A 210 -8.96 -5.36 -9.37
CA LYS A 210 -10.21 -4.68 -9.69
C LYS A 210 -9.96 -3.17 -9.69
N LEU A 211 -10.41 -2.50 -10.74
CA LEU A 211 -10.44 -1.04 -10.83
C LEU A 211 -11.88 -0.53 -10.62
N MET A 212 -11.99 0.72 -10.20
CA MET A 212 -13.23 1.46 -10.09
C MET A 212 -13.23 2.63 -11.08
N PRO A 213 -14.38 3.10 -11.54
CA PRO A 213 -14.45 4.37 -12.28
C PRO A 213 -13.83 5.50 -11.46
N GLN A 214 -13.06 6.37 -12.11
CA GLN A 214 -12.47 7.51 -11.44
C GLN A 214 -13.57 8.48 -10.97
N PRO A 215 -13.54 8.93 -9.69
CA PRO A 215 -14.50 9.90 -9.21
C PRO A 215 -14.43 11.19 -10.04
N ALA A 216 -15.58 11.65 -10.53
CA ALA A 216 -15.67 12.84 -11.39
C ALA A 216 -15.21 14.11 -10.66
N ALA A 217 -15.41 14.17 -9.35
CA ALA A 217 -14.97 15.31 -8.54
C ALA A 217 -14.60 14.89 -7.10
N ARG A 218 -13.75 15.72 -6.48
CA ARG A 218 -13.33 15.60 -5.08
C ARG A 218 -13.55 16.93 -4.36
N TRP A 219 -13.72 16.88 -3.06
CA TRP A 219 -13.87 18.04 -2.22
C TRP A 219 -13.25 17.81 -0.86
N THR A 220 -12.37 18.72 -0.42
CA THR A 220 -11.57 18.57 0.80
C THR A 220 -11.94 19.63 1.81
N LEU A 221 -12.09 19.20 3.05
CA LEU A 221 -12.39 20.01 4.23
C LEU A 221 -11.42 19.64 5.36
N LEU A 222 -10.90 20.64 6.06
CA LEU A 222 -10.17 20.48 7.31
C LEU A 222 -10.95 21.17 8.43
N THR A 223 -11.11 20.49 9.57
CA THR A 223 -11.88 20.99 10.71
C THR A 223 -11.04 20.97 11.99
N SER A 224 -11.29 21.89 12.94
CA SER A 224 -10.64 21.90 14.25
C SER A 224 -11.63 21.68 15.38
N PHE A 225 -11.17 21.08 16.47
CA PHE A 225 -11.98 20.73 17.62
C PHE A 225 -11.37 21.21 18.93
N LYS A 226 -12.21 21.28 19.96
CA LYS A 226 -11.80 21.67 21.31
C LYS A 226 -10.77 20.69 21.90
N ASP A 227 -11.04 19.39 21.72
CA ASP A 227 -10.24 18.28 22.22
C ASP A 227 -10.51 17.03 21.35
N GLU A 228 -9.78 15.94 21.62
CA GLU A 228 -9.89 14.68 20.92
C GLU A 228 -11.28 14.03 21.08
N VAL A 229 -11.87 14.15 22.27
CA VAL A 229 -13.21 13.59 22.56
C VAL A 229 -14.26 14.28 21.70
N ALA A 230 -14.19 15.61 21.58
CA ALA A 230 -15.07 16.38 20.71
C ALA A 230 -14.92 15.97 19.25
N ALA A 231 -13.68 15.80 18.77
CA ALA A 231 -13.40 15.36 17.39
C ALA A 231 -14.00 13.99 17.09
N LEU A 232 -13.74 13.00 17.94
CA LEU A 232 -14.24 11.63 17.76
C LEU A 232 -15.76 11.55 17.91
N THR A 233 -16.34 12.34 18.81
CA THR A 233 -17.81 12.43 18.97
C THR A 233 -18.45 13.03 17.72
N ALA A 234 -17.86 14.10 17.17
CA ALA A 234 -18.35 14.72 15.94
C ALA A 234 -18.24 13.77 14.75
N ALA A 235 -17.13 13.00 14.61
CA ALA A 235 -16.99 11.98 13.59
C ALA A 235 -18.10 10.92 13.69
N LYS A 236 -18.43 10.44 14.91
CA LYS A 236 -19.54 9.50 15.12
C LYS A 236 -20.88 10.06 14.63
N VAL A 237 -21.15 11.34 14.87
CA VAL A 237 -22.37 11.99 14.37
C VAL A 237 -22.40 12.00 12.84
N LEU A 238 -21.27 12.33 12.20
CA LEU A 238 -21.14 12.34 10.74
C LEU A 238 -21.46 10.96 10.13
N PHE A 239 -20.85 9.91 10.66
CA PHE A 239 -21.08 8.54 10.16
C PHE A 239 -22.51 8.03 10.44
N ARG A 240 -23.11 8.40 11.59
CA ARG A 240 -24.53 8.10 11.88
C ARG A 240 -25.49 8.78 10.91
N ALA A 241 -25.13 9.95 10.40
CA ALA A 241 -25.88 10.64 9.35
C ALA A 241 -25.70 10.00 7.96
N ARG A 242 -25.08 8.80 7.89
CA ARG A 242 -24.80 8.04 6.64
C ARG A 242 -23.92 8.79 5.65
N VAL A 243 -23.17 9.78 6.10
CA VAL A 243 -22.11 10.40 5.28
C VAL A 243 -20.90 9.49 5.31
N GLN A 244 -20.52 8.99 4.14
CA GLN A 244 -19.34 8.15 3.98
C GLN A 244 -18.27 8.90 3.17
N PRO A 245 -17.36 9.63 3.85
CA PRO A 245 -16.29 10.33 3.17
C PRO A 245 -15.33 9.34 2.52
N ALA A 246 -14.70 9.75 1.43
CA ALA A 246 -13.64 8.98 0.79
C ALA A 246 -12.41 8.87 1.70
N ILE A 247 -12.15 9.92 2.47
CA ILE A 247 -11.09 10.00 3.46
C ILE A 247 -11.63 10.69 4.72
N CYS A 248 -11.28 10.14 5.89
CA CYS A 248 -11.55 10.74 7.19
C CYS A 248 -10.33 10.49 8.09
N GLU A 249 -9.40 11.43 8.12
CA GLU A 249 -8.16 11.35 8.89
C GLU A 249 -8.25 12.20 10.14
N PHE A 250 -8.07 11.59 11.28
CA PHE A 250 -7.97 12.27 12.57
C PHE A 250 -6.50 12.51 12.93
N LEU A 251 -6.19 13.74 13.33
CA LEU A 251 -4.89 14.11 13.90
C LEU A 251 -5.13 14.67 15.30
N ASP A 252 -4.47 14.05 16.25
CA ASP A 252 -4.47 14.49 17.64
C ASP A 252 -3.64 15.77 17.84
N ARG A 253 -3.67 16.25 19.07
CA ARG A 253 -2.93 17.47 19.46
C ARG A 253 -1.45 17.40 19.11
N GLU A 254 -0.78 16.29 19.44
CA GLU A 254 0.67 16.16 19.25
C GLU A 254 1.04 16.10 17.76
N SER A 255 0.26 15.38 16.96
CA SER A 255 0.40 15.36 15.51
C SER A 255 0.26 16.75 14.90
N VAL A 256 -0.75 17.54 15.33
CA VAL A 256 -0.94 18.90 14.87
C VAL A 256 0.25 19.78 15.26
N LEU A 257 0.72 19.70 16.51
CA LEU A 257 1.90 20.46 16.97
C LEU A 257 3.16 20.09 16.18
N CYS A 258 3.35 18.82 15.85
CA CYS A 258 4.45 18.38 14.97
C CYS A 258 4.36 19.03 13.58
N ALA A 259 3.15 19.05 12.97
CA ALA A 259 2.95 19.68 11.67
C ALA A 259 3.19 21.21 11.72
N GLU A 260 2.72 21.89 12.77
CA GLU A 260 2.92 23.32 12.97
C GLU A 260 4.41 23.66 13.14
N ARG A 261 5.16 22.89 13.93
CA ARG A 261 6.62 23.04 14.07
C ARG A 261 7.34 22.81 12.75
N ALA A 262 6.97 21.76 12.02
CA ALA A 262 7.60 21.40 10.74
C ALA A 262 7.35 22.44 9.63
N THR A 263 6.21 23.15 9.68
CA THR A 263 5.83 24.14 8.66
C THR A 263 6.10 25.60 9.08
N GLY A 264 6.30 25.85 10.37
CA GLY A 264 6.38 27.20 10.94
C GLY A 264 5.06 27.97 10.89
N LYS A 265 3.93 27.29 10.63
CA LYS A 265 2.60 27.91 10.46
C LYS A 265 1.57 27.20 11.33
N LEU A 266 0.67 27.97 11.93
CA LEU A 266 -0.50 27.41 12.62
C LEU A 266 -1.47 26.81 11.61
N VAL A 267 -2.01 25.61 11.91
CA VAL A 267 -3.06 24.96 11.09
C VAL A 267 -4.31 25.81 11.05
N PHE A 268 -4.71 26.35 12.21
CA PHE A 268 -5.77 27.36 12.32
C PHE A 268 -5.24 28.57 13.11
N PRO A 269 -5.43 29.81 12.62
CA PRO A 269 -5.01 31.01 13.33
C PRO A 269 -5.57 31.06 14.76
N GLY A 270 -4.70 31.33 15.75
CA GLY A 270 -5.07 31.40 17.16
C GLY A 270 -5.45 30.07 17.82
N GLN A 271 -5.25 28.94 17.16
CA GLN A 271 -5.69 27.62 17.65
C GLN A 271 -4.55 26.59 17.57
N SER A 272 -3.38 26.90 18.12
CA SER A 272 -2.23 25.96 18.10
C SER A 272 -2.57 24.65 18.82
N GLY A 273 -2.15 23.52 18.21
CA GLY A 273 -2.30 22.18 18.74
C GLY A 273 -3.75 21.74 18.95
N ARG A 274 -4.74 22.31 18.25
CA ARG A 274 -6.10 21.81 18.28
C ARG A 274 -6.23 20.56 17.41
N PRO A 275 -6.85 19.48 17.92
CA PRO A 275 -7.10 18.29 17.12
C PRO A 275 -7.90 18.62 15.87
N VAL A 276 -7.61 17.94 14.76
CA VAL A 276 -8.26 18.17 13.48
C VAL A 276 -8.78 16.89 12.84
N ILE A 277 -9.79 17.03 11.99
CA ILE A 277 -10.23 15.98 11.06
C ILE A 277 -10.09 16.53 9.64
N LEU A 278 -9.35 15.81 8.80
CA LEU A 278 -9.27 16.03 7.37
C LEU A 278 -10.27 15.10 6.68
N LEU A 279 -11.22 15.69 5.98
CA LEU A 279 -12.26 14.98 5.23
C LEU A 279 -12.07 15.18 3.72
N GLU A 280 -12.22 14.11 2.95
CA GLU A 280 -12.36 14.19 1.50
C GLU A 280 -13.63 13.47 1.07
N LEU A 281 -14.47 14.17 0.30
CA LEU A 281 -15.60 13.58 -0.40
C LEU A 281 -15.18 13.31 -1.85
N ALA A 282 -15.66 12.22 -2.44
CA ALA A 282 -15.41 11.87 -3.83
C ALA A 282 -16.64 11.17 -4.41
N GLY A 283 -17.02 11.54 -5.64
CA GLY A 283 -18.19 10.99 -6.33
C GLY A 283 -18.56 11.77 -7.57
N SER A 284 -19.79 11.58 -8.05
CA SER A 284 -20.38 12.38 -9.10
C SER A 284 -20.70 13.81 -8.61
N ALA A 285 -20.95 14.75 -9.53
CA ALA A 285 -21.26 16.12 -9.17
C ALA A 285 -22.56 16.23 -8.33
N GLY A 286 -23.57 15.41 -8.65
CA GLY A 286 -24.84 15.38 -7.91
C GLY A 286 -24.69 14.87 -6.50
N GLU A 287 -24.04 13.72 -6.32
CA GLU A 287 -23.74 13.14 -5.00
C GLU A 287 -22.94 14.11 -4.14
N LEU A 288 -21.92 14.75 -4.72
CA LEU A 288 -21.10 15.72 -3.97
C LEU A 288 -21.90 16.96 -3.54
N ALA A 289 -22.86 17.43 -4.31
CA ALA A 289 -23.67 18.59 -3.93
C ALA A 289 -24.48 18.32 -2.65
N GLU A 290 -25.03 17.13 -2.52
CA GLU A 290 -25.79 16.71 -1.33
C GLU A 290 -24.86 16.48 -0.13
N LEU A 291 -23.80 15.70 -0.33
CA LEU A 291 -22.81 15.40 0.72
C LEU A 291 -22.15 16.67 1.25
N LYS A 292 -21.80 17.63 0.40
CA LYS A 292 -21.24 18.92 0.82
C LYS A 292 -22.19 19.69 1.73
N ARG A 293 -23.50 19.75 1.41
CA ARG A 293 -24.49 20.40 2.28
C ARG A 293 -24.55 19.76 3.64
N ALA A 294 -24.61 18.43 3.69
CA ALA A 294 -24.64 17.69 4.97
C ALA A 294 -23.37 17.91 5.80
N VAL A 295 -22.17 17.81 5.16
CA VAL A 295 -20.88 18.00 5.84
C VAL A 295 -20.69 19.45 6.30
N LEU A 296 -21.11 20.44 5.54
CA LEU A 296 -21.04 21.84 5.97
C LEU A 296 -21.98 22.14 7.14
N ALA A 297 -23.20 21.58 7.16
CA ALA A 297 -24.11 21.69 8.29
C ALA A 297 -23.51 21.04 9.55
N TRP A 298 -22.95 19.84 9.39
CA TRP A 298 -22.23 19.14 10.47
C TRP A 298 -21.03 19.95 10.98
N ALA A 299 -20.20 20.49 10.10
CA ALA A 299 -19.04 21.27 10.49
C ALA A 299 -19.44 22.52 11.29
N LYS A 300 -20.46 23.25 10.85
CA LYS A 300 -21.00 24.43 11.58
C LYS A 300 -21.50 24.08 12.97
N ALA A 301 -22.08 22.89 13.17
CA ALA A 301 -22.68 22.49 14.43
C ALA A 301 -21.67 21.89 15.43
N HIS A 302 -20.57 21.28 14.94
CA HIS A 302 -19.73 20.41 15.79
C HIS A 302 -18.25 20.81 15.83
N THR A 303 -17.81 21.84 15.09
CA THR A 303 -16.39 22.22 15.03
C THR A 303 -16.14 23.65 15.53
N LEU A 304 -14.93 23.94 15.97
CA LEU A 304 -14.52 25.30 16.33
C LEU A 304 -14.29 26.16 15.10
N ALA A 305 -13.68 25.58 14.08
CA ALA A 305 -13.41 26.23 12.81
C ALA A 305 -13.25 25.17 11.71
N PHE A 306 -13.44 25.57 10.46
CA PHE A 306 -13.16 24.71 9.31
C PHE A 306 -12.67 25.51 8.11
N LYS A 307 -11.86 24.84 7.26
CA LYS A 307 -11.35 25.36 5.98
C LYS A 307 -11.78 24.42 4.86
N VAL A 308 -12.32 25.01 3.79
CA VAL A 308 -12.70 24.30 2.56
C VAL A 308 -11.68 24.63 1.48
N ALA A 309 -11.10 23.63 0.84
CA ALA A 309 -10.26 23.83 -0.33
C ALA A 309 -11.13 24.18 -1.55
N ARG A 310 -10.77 25.26 -2.24
CA ARG A 310 -11.49 25.78 -3.44
C ARG A 310 -10.73 25.51 -4.74
N ASN A 311 -9.42 25.23 -4.63
CA ASN A 311 -8.54 24.95 -5.76
C ASN A 311 -7.47 23.93 -5.34
N ARG A 312 -6.65 23.48 -6.31
CA ARG A 312 -5.63 22.46 -6.11
C ARG A 312 -4.56 22.88 -5.07
N GLU A 313 -4.17 24.13 -5.08
CA GLU A 313 -3.15 24.66 -4.15
C GLU A 313 -3.64 24.56 -2.70
N GLN A 314 -4.89 24.95 -2.44
CA GLN A 314 -5.49 24.82 -1.12
C GLN A 314 -5.69 23.36 -0.70
N VAL A 315 -6.00 22.46 -1.63
CA VAL A 315 -6.01 21.02 -1.34
C VAL A 315 -4.65 20.57 -0.85
N GLU A 316 -3.57 20.92 -1.56
CA GLU A 316 -2.20 20.58 -1.17
C GLU A 316 -1.80 21.18 0.19
N GLU A 317 -2.24 22.41 0.49
CA GLU A 317 -2.03 23.06 1.77
C GLU A 317 -2.72 22.30 2.92
N LEU A 318 -3.99 21.92 2.77
CA LEU A 318 -4.70 21.14 3.78
C LEU A 318 -4.06 19.75 3.98
N TRP A 319 -3.64 19.10 2.91
CA TRP A 319 -2.95 17.81 2.96
C TRP A 319 -1.54 17.89 3.55
N ALA A 320 -0.87 19.05 3.47
CA ALA A 320 0.46 19.23 4.05
C ALA A 320 0.45 18.98 5.56
N VAL A 321 -0.63 19.34 6.26
CA VAL A 321 -0.80 19.07 7.70
C VAL A 321 -0.66 17.57 7.98
N ARG A 322 -1.34 16.71 7.21
CA ARG A 322 -1.29 15.26 7.39
C ARG A 322 0.07 14.66 7.01
N ARG A 323 0.67 15.13 5.91
CA ARG A 323 1.95 14.60 5.41
C ARG A 323 3.15 14.94 6.30
N LYS A 324 3.05 15.95 7.16
CA LYS A 324 4.14 16.36 8.08
C LYS A 324 4.07 15.65 9.44
N CYS A 325 3.05 14.78 9.65
CA CYS A 325 2.87 14.02 10.88
C CYS A 325 3.41 12.57 10.78
N SER A 326 4.02 12.18 9.67
CA SER A 326 4.52 10.82 9.42
C SER A 326 6.01 10.76 9.19
#